data_e11335af6b3281eeeb7e1d54b0e62027
#
_entry.id   e11335af6b3281eeeb7e1d54b0e62027
#
_cell.length_a   1.000
_cell.length_b   1.000
_cell.length_c   1.000
_cell.angle_alpha   90.00
_cell.angle_beta   90.00
_cell.angle_gamma   90.00
#
_symmetry.space_group_name_H-M   'P 1'
#
loop_
_entity.id
_entity.type
_entity.pdbx_description
1 polymer ?
#
loop_
_entity_poly.entity_id
_entity_poly.type
_entity_poly.pdbx_seq_one_letter_code
_entity_poly.pdbx_strand_id
1 'polypeptide(L)'
;MNKRFNIYYLLYLSFESEEYIRKVLINHCNISAESIQRGMHLTLYHGRRPMPSLEMDTTFLSIKANIDETRFMVLAPGGENPRSNLIPSQRSIGIRLTKRNKAIMEIINLRRNAYRHEQKFKSGYGKGKRFKTTDWRNSFGARHYQPHIKLIKPGSDIDRNLTILGDVFRNNIKNITFSKAEYKVYK
;
A
#
# COMPACT_ATOMS: atom_id res chain seq x y z
N MET A 1 3.24 2.19 31.03
CA MET A 1 3.35 1.49 29.76
C MET A 1 2.84 2.38 28.64
N ASN A 2 3.73 2.88 27.76
CA ASN A 2 3.29 3.67 26.60
C ASN A 2 2.63 2.72 25.60
N LYS A 3 1.32 2.79 25.47
CA LYS A 3 0.59 2.07 24.42
C LYS A 3 1.12 2.52 23.06
N ARG A 4 1.71 1.61 22.30
CA ARG A 4 2.15 1.87 20.94
C ARG A 4 0.93 1.73 20.03
N PHE A 5 0.52 2.82 19.42
CA PHE A 5 -0.51 2.82 18.40
C PHE A 5 0.14 2.61 17.01
N ASN A 6 -0.53 1.89 16.15
CA ASN A 6 -0.19 1.85 14.73
C ASN A 6 -1.25 2.61 13.96
N ILE A 7 -0.81 3.64 13.26
CA ILE A 7 -1.68 4.49 12.44
C ILE A 7 -1.37 4.27 10.99
N TYR A 8 -2.39 3.98 10.22
CA TYR A 8 -2.28 3.80 8.78
C TYR A 8 -3.21 4.77 8.06
N TYR A 9 -2.71 5.34 6.97
CA TYR A 9 -3.52 5.97 5.95
C TYR A 9 -3.50 5.09 4.71
N LEU A 10 -4.65 4.53 4.38
CA LEU A 10 -4.80 3.47 3.40
C LEU A 10 -5.62 3.97 2.22
N LEU A 11 -5.19 3.65 1.02
CA LEU A 11 -5.89 3.91 -0.23
C LEU A 11 -6.44 2.58 -0.76
N TYR A 12 -7.74 2.42 -0.72
CA TYR A 12 -8.44 1.17 -1.07
C TYR A 12 -8.81 1.14 -2.54
N LEU A 13 -8.71 -0.04 -3.12
CA LEU A 13 -9.33 -0.31 -4.42
C LEU A 13 -10.85 -0.13 -4.34
N SER A 14 -11.47 0.21 -5.47
CA SER A 14 -12.90 0.10 -5.61
C SER A 14 -13.34 -1.37 -5.48
N PHE A 15 -14.58 -1.56 -5.06
CA PHE A 15 -15.14 -2.91 -4.93
C PHE A 15 -15.06 -3.67 -6.26
N GLU A 16 -15.39 -3.02 -7.36
CA GLU A 16 -15.36 -3.61 -8.70
C GLU A 16 -13.95 -4.01 -9.11
N SER A 17 -12.95 -3.18 -8.82
CA SER A 17 -11.54 -3.49 -9.12
C SER A 17 -11.04 -4.67 -8.29
N GLU A 18 -11.37 -4.70 -6.99
CA GLU A 18 -10.97 -5.81 -6.12
C GLU A 18 -11.62 -7.13 -6.55
N GLU A 19 -12.94 -7.13 -6.81
CA GLU A 19 -13.66 -8.32 -7.25
C GLU A 19 -13.17 -8.81 -8.62
N TYR A 20 -12.86 -7.90 -9.54
CA TYR A 20 -12.32 -8.28 -10.83
C TYR A 20 -10.93 -8.92 -10.71
N ILE A 21 -10.04 -8.33 -9.90
CA ILE A 21 -8.74 -8.93 -9.57
C ILE A 21 -8.92 -10.33 -8.98
N ARG A 22 -9.81 -10.50 -8.02
CA ARG A 22 -10.09 -11.78 -7.39
C ARG A 22 -10.55 -12.83 -8.40
N LYS A 23 -11.46 -12.49 -9.29
CA LYS A 23 -11.94 -13.38 -10.36
C LYS A 23 -10.81 -13.81 -11.29
N VAL A 24 -9.95 -12.89 -11.70
CA VAL A 24 -8.80 -13.20 -12.55
C VAL A 24 -7.80 -14.11 -11.83
N LEU A 25 -7.49 -13.84 -10.57
CA LEU A 25 -6.58 -14.68 -9.78
C LEU A 25 -7.11 -16.10 -9.59
N ILE A 26 -8.41 -16.26 -9.36
CA ILE A 26 -9.04 -17.57 -9.19
C ILE A 26 -9.15 -18.29 -10.54
N ASN A 27 -9.77 -17.66 -11.53
CA ASN A 27 -10.21 -18.36 -12.74
C ASN A 27 -9.10 -18.51 -13.80
N HIS A 28 -8.17 -17.56 -13.86
CA HIS A 28 -7.11 -17.54 -14.85
C HIS A 28 -5.72 -17.89 -14.30
N CYS A 29 -5.47 -17.59 -13.02
CA CYS A 29 -4.20 -17.87 -12.38
C CYS A 29 -4.25 -19.12 -11.47
N ASN A 30 -5.41 -19.73 -11.29
CA ASN A 30 -5.64 -20.92 -10.44
C ASN A 30 -5.13 -20.73 -9.00
N ILE A 31 -5.36 -19.52 -8.43
CA ILE A 31 -5.02 -19.18 -7.05
C ILE A 31 -6.22 -19.47 -6.16
N SER A 32 -6.01 -20.17 -5.05
CA SER A 32 -7.09 -20.45 -4.10
C SER A 32 -7.66 -19.16 -3.49
N ALA A 33 -8.96 -19.10 -3.29
CA ALA A 33 -9.65 -17.92 -2.76
C ALA A 33 -9.15 -17.50 -1.37
N GLU A 34 -8.72 -18.47 -0.55
CA GLU A 34 -8.18 -18.24 0.80
C GLU A 34 -6.81 -17.56 0.75
N SER A 35 -6.03 -17.83 -0.30
CA SER A 35 -4.70 -17.23 -0.50
C SER A 35 -4.77 -15.78 -0.99
N ILE A 36 -5.92 -15.32 -1.48
CA ILE A 36 -6.06 -13.97 -2.02
C ILE A 36 -6.30 -12.97 -0.88
N GLN A 37 -5.63 -11.83 -0.95
CA GLN A 37 -5.81 -10.73 -0.02
C GLN A 37 -7.22 -10.14 -0.15
N ARG A 38 -7.88 -9.88 0.98
CA ARG A 38 -9.13 -9.13 1.05
C ARG A 38 -8.85 -7.70 1.51
N GLY A 39 -9.68 -6.75 1.11
CA GLY A 39 -9.49 -5.34 1.41
C GLY A 39 -8.18 -4.83 0.80
N MET A 40 -8.01 -5.04 -0.50
CA MET A 40 -6.79 -4.65 -1.21
C MET A 40 -6.59 -3.14 -1.14
N HIS A 41 -5.45 -2.74 -0.64
CA HIS A 41 -5.11 -1.33 -0.44
C HIS A 41 -3.64 -1.06 -0.67
N LEU A 42 -3.34 0.21 -0.83
CA LEU A 42 -2.02 0.77 -0.88
C LEU A 42 -1.80 1.60 0.39
N THR A 43 -0.70 1.40 1.09
CA THR A 43 -0.38 2.18 2.28
C THR A 43 0.24 3.51 1.87
N LEU A 44 -0.46 4.61 2.14
CA LEU A 44 0.04 5.96 1.91
C LEU A 44 0.98 6.41 3.03
N TYR A 45 0.63 6.08 4.27
CA TYR A 45 1.35 6.49 5.46
C TYR A 45 1.22 5.45 6.56
N HIS A 46 2.28 5.31 7.34
CA HIS A 46 2.30 4.52 8.56
C HIS A 46 3.02 5.30 9.67
N GLY A 47 2.35 5.49 10.79
CA GLY A 47 2.87 6.18 11.97
C GLY A 47 2.72 5.37 13.24
N ARG A 48 3.43 5.79 14.29
CA ARG A 48 3.42 5.13 15.61
C ARG A 48 2.71 5.92 16.70
N ARG A 49 2.24 7.12 16.42
CA ARG A 49 1.58 8.00 17.38
C ARG A 49 0.25 8.45 16.84
N PRO A 50 -0.81 8.45 17.66
CA PRO A 50 -2.08 8.99 17.26
C PRO A 50 -1.93 10.47 16.96
N MET A 51 -2.61 10.93 15.94
CA MET A 51 -2.71 12.34 15.56
C MET A 51 -4.17 12.75 15.74
N PRO A 52 -4.54 13.36 16.88
CA PRO A 52 -5.94 13.70 17.18
C PRO A 52 -6.59 14.64 16.16
N SER A 53 -5.77 15.47 15.48
CA SER A 53 -6.25 16.40 14.44
C SER A 53 -6.56 15.73 13.09
N LEU A 54 -6.22 14.46 12.96
CA LEU A 54 -6.63 13.63 11.84
C LEU A 54 -7.81 12.79 12.29
N GLU A 55 -8.89 13.46 12.60
CA GLU A 55 -10.17 12.80 12.73
C GLU A 55 -10.42 12.03 11.45
N MET A 56 -10.88 10.81 11.62
CA MET A 56 -10.92 9.73 10.65
C MET A 56 -11.83 10.05 9.47
N ASP A 57 -11.43 11.02 8.66
CA ASP A 57 -12.17 11.36 7.47
C ASP A 57 -11.89 10.32 6.39
N THR A 58 -12.92 9.58 6.07
CA THR A 58 -12.94 8.80 4.85
C THR A 58 -13.09 9.76 3.68
N THR A 59 -12.08 9.81 2.83
CA THR A 59 -12.13 10.61 1.60
C THR A 59 -12.49 9.69 0.44
N PHE A 60 -13.59 9.99 -0.25
CA PHE A 60 -13.95 9.35 -1.50
C PHE A 60 -13.23 10.03 -2.66
N LEU A 61 -12.74 9.22 -3.60
CA LEU A 61 -11.93 9.69 -4.72
C LEU A 61 -12.01 8.67 -5.88
N SER A 62 -11.39 9.01 -7.01
CA SER A 62 -11.29 8.10 -8.14
C SER A 62 -9.91 8.24 -8.79
N ILE A 63 -8.99 7.35 -8.43
CA ILE A 63 -7.64 7.31 -9.00
C ILE A 63 -7.51 6.05 -9.84
N LYS A 64 -7.28 6.22 -11.14
CA LYS A 64 -7.13 5.11 -12.08
C LYS A 64 -5.66 4.81 -12.33
N ALA A 65 -5.24 3.57 -12.08
CA ALA A 65 -3.88 3.09 -12.31
C ALA A 65 -3.84 2.06 -13.44
N ASN A 66 -2.88 2.21 -14.35
CA ASN A 66 -2.64 1.29 -15.45
C ASN A 66 -1.81 0.09 -14.96
N ILE A 67 -2.27 -1.12 -15.22
CA ILE A 67 -1.59 -2.36 -14.82
C ILE A 67 -0.32 -2.61 -15.63
N ASP A 68 -0.27 -2.20 -16.90
CA ASP A 68 0.94 -2.35 -17.72
C ASP A 68 2.12 -1.51 -17.17
N GLU A 69 1.82 -0.49 -16.38
CA GLU A 69 2.80 0.35 -15.68
C GLU A 69 3.00 -0.07 -14.20
N THR A 70 2.89 -1.35 -13.93
CA THR A 70 3.16 -1.97 -12.64
C THR A 70 4.24 -3.05 -12.76
N ARG A 71 4.74 -3.50 -11.61
CA ARG A 71 5.62 -4.66 -11.49
C ARG A 71 5.11 -5.58 -10.41
N PHE A 72 5.11 -6.88 -10.69
CA PHE A 72 4.93 -7.89 -9.66
C PHE A 72 6.16 -7.94 -8.76
N MET A 73 5.93 -8.16 -7.47
CA MET A 73 6.99 -8.19 -6.48
C MET A 73 6.67 -9.14 -5.34
N VAL A 74 7.71 -9.69 -4.75
CA VAL A 74 7.63 -10.37 -3.46
C VAL A 74 7.68 -9.32 -2.36
N LEU A 75 6.69 -9.36 -1.47
CA LEU A 75 6.58 -8.47 -0.33
C LEU A 75 7.01 -9.23 0.93
N ALA A 76 7.83 -8.56 1.75
CA ALA A 76 8.27 -9.05 3.04
C ALA A 76 7.61 -8.26 4.19
N PRO A 77 7.48 -8.81 5.41
CA PRO A 77 7.07 -8.05 6.57
C PRO A 77 7.99 -6.84 6.79
N GLY A 78 7.39 -5.64 6.91
CA GLY A 78 8.16 -4.40 7.10
C GLY A 78 8.69 -3.75 5.82
N GLY A 79 8.33 -4.26 4.64
CA GLY A 79 8.67 -3.68 3.35
C GLY A 79 9.45 -4.61 2.44
N GLU A 80 9.86 -4.07 1.29
CA GLU A 80 10.68 -4.79 0.32
C GLU A 80 12.13 -4.82 0.81
N ASN A 81 12.56 -5.93 1.39
CA ASN A 81 13.97 -6.16 1.69
C ASN A 81 14.45 -7.44 0.99
N PRO A 82 15.09 -7.32 -0.18
CA PRO A 82 15.59 -8.47 -0.92
C PRO A 82 16.69 -9.24 -0.19
N ARG A 83 17.28 -8.65 0.85
CA ARG A 83 18.33 -9.28 1.68
C ARG A 83 17.81 -9.99 2.93
N SER A 84 16.51 -9.91 3.20
CA SER A 84 15.97 -10.61 4.36
C SER A 84 15.92 -12.11 4.08
N ASN A 85 16.53 -12.89 4.95
CA ASN A 85 16.43 -14.36 4.96
C ASN A 85 15.03 -14.82 5.41
N LEU A 86 13.98 -14.18 4.89
CA LEU A 86 12.62 -14.52 5.24
C LEU A 86 12.29 -15.89 4.71
N ILE A 87 11.77 -16.70 5.60
CA ILE A 87 11.21 -18.00 5.23
C ILE A 87 10.04 -17.79 4.24
N PRO A 88 9.86 -18.71 3.28
CA PRO A 88 8.82 -18.60 2.26
C PRO A 88 7.42 -18.30 2.82
N SER A 89 7.08 -18.84 3.99
CA SER A 89 5.80 -18.62 4.65
C SER A 89 5.52 -17.16 5.07
N GLN A 90 6.53 -16.31 5.09
CA GLN A 90 6.40 -14.88 5.43
C GLN A 90 6.32 -13.98 4.19
N ARG A 91 6.54 -14.54 3.00
CA ARG A 91 6.51 -13.80 1.75
C ARG A 91 5.09 -13.73 1.20
N SER A 92 4.73 -12.59 0.65
CA SER A 92 3.48 -12.39 -0.08
C SER A 92 3.77 -11.82 -1.47
N ILE A 93 2.78 -11.82 -2.34
CA ILE A 93 2.91 -11.26 -3.68
C ILE A 93 2.05 -10.02 -3.79
N GLY A 94 2.59 -8.99 -4.43
CA GLY A 94 1.88 -7.77 -4.75
C GLY A 94 2.27 -7.19 -6.09
N ILE A 95 1.60 -6.11 -6.44
CA ILE A 95 1.95 -5.25 -7.57
C ILE A 95 2.42 -3.90 -7.06
N ARG A 96 3.46 -3.38 -7.67
CA ARG A 96 4.02 -2.07 -7.41
C ARG A 96 3.77 -1.16 -8.60
N LEU A 97 3.26 0.04 -8.33
CA LEU A 97 3.15 1.08 -9.35
C LEU A 97 4.54 1.63 -9.70
N THR A 98 4.84 1.70 -10.99
CA THR A 98 6.10 2.30 -11.46
C THR A 98 5.99 3.83 -11.53
N LYS A 99 7.10 4.52 -11.65
CA LYS A 99 7.14 5.98 -11.79
C LYS A 99 6.42 6.50 -13.04
N ARG A 100 6.18 5.64 -14.02
CA ARG A 100 5.49 5.98 -15.28
C ARG A 100 3.97 6.03 -15.10
N ASN A 101 3.46 5.36 -14.07
CA ASN A 101 2.01 5.30 -13.81
C ASN A 101 1.49 6.68 -13.45
N LYS A 102 0.49 7.15 -14.20
CA LYS A 102 -0.12 8.49 -13.99
C LYS A 102 -0.71 8.66 -12.59
N ALA A 103 -1.21 7.56 -11.98
CA ALA A 103 -1.74 7.56 -10.62
C ALA A 103 -0.70 7.98 -9.56
N ILE A 104 0.60 7.86 -9.84
CA ILE A 104 1.68 8.16 -8.89
C ILE A 104 1.60 9.59 -8.36
N MET A 105 1.30 10.57 -9.21
CA MET A 105 1.26 11.97 -8.80
C MET A 105 0.14 12.23 -7.78
N GLU A 106 -1.02 11.67 -8.01
CA GLU A 106 -2.16 11.80 -7.09
C GLU A 106 -1.88 11.07 -5.77
N ILE A 107 -1.33 9.86 -5.83
CA ILE A 107 -0.93 9.08 -4.66
C ILE A 107 0.13 9.82 -3.84
N ILE A 108 1.13 10.42 -4.48
CA ILE A 108 2.15 11.22 -3.78
C ILE A 108 1.53 12.45 -3.13
N ASN A 109 0.57 13.10 -3.76
CA ASN A 109 -0.12 14.26 -3.19
C ASN A 109 -0.94 13.88 -1.95
N LEU A 110 -1.70 12.78 -1.99
CA LEU A 110 -2.40 12.26 -0.82
C LEU A 110 -1.42 11.95 0.33
N ARG A 111 -0.30 11.30 0.02
CA ARG A 111 0.75 11.02 0.98
C ARG A 111 1.33 12.30 1.58
N ARG A 112 1.65 13.32 0.76
CA ARG A 112 2.15 14.62 1.23
C ARG A 112 1.18 15.30 2.18
N ASN A 113 -0.11 15.24 1.89
CA ASN A 113 -1.14 15.82 2.76
C ASN A 113 -1.14 15.14 4.13
N ALA A 114 -1.07 13.82 4.20
CA ALA A 114 -0.95 13.08 5.45
C ALA A 114 0.26 13.55 6.28
N TYR A 115 1.42 13.75 5.64
CA TYR A 115 2.62 14.24 6.32
C TYR A 115 2.52 15.69 6.80
N ARG A 116 1.86 16.56 6.04
CA ARG A 116 1.62 17.96 6.49
C ARG A 116 0.79 17.99 7.77
N HIS A 117 -0.19 17.11 7.88
CA HIS A 117 -0.97 16.99 9.12
C HIS A 117 -0.10 16.49 10.28
N GLU A 118 0.74 15.48 10.07
CA GLU A 118 1.68 15.02 11.10
C GLU A 118 2.63 16.13 11.56
N GLN A 119 3.16 16.94 10.65
CA GLN A 119 4.04 18.04 10.99
C GLN A 119 3.34 19.13 11.81
N LYS A 120 2.12 19.51 11.44
CA LYS A 120 1.32 20.46 12.21
C LYS A 120 1.10 19.97 13.65
N PHE A 121 0.81 18.69 13.81
CA PHE A 121 0.62 18.09 15.13
C PHE A 121 1.91 18.10 15.95
N LYS A 122 3.03 17.71 15.37
CA LYS A 122 4.34 17.71 16.06
C LYS A 122 4.81 19.11 16.44
N SER A 123 4.53 20.11 15.62
CA SER A 123 4.88 21.52 15.91
C SER A 123 4.09 22.09 17.08
N GLY A 124 2.88 21.61 17.35
CA GLY A 124 2.08 21.98 18.51
C GLY A 124 2.59 21.39 19.83
N TYR A 125 3.34 20.29 19.80
CA TYR A 125 3.81 19.58 20.99
C TYR A 125 5.26 19.84 21.38
N GLY A 126 6.07 20.43 20.54
CA GLY A 126 7.51 20.60 20.77
C GLY A 126 8.00 22.00 20.46
N LYS A 127 8.21 22.80 21.50
CA LYS A 127 8.97 24.05 21.35
C LYS A 127 10.33 23.75 20.71
N GLY A 128 10.55 24.20 19.48
CA GLY A 128 11.88 24.48 18.95
C GLY A 128 12.48 23.52 17.90
N LYS A 129 11.89 22.41 17.52
CA LYS A 129 12.43 21.62 16.40
C LYS A 129 11.63 21.88 15.13
N ARG A 130 12.12 22.74 14.28
CA ARG A 130 11.68 22.88 12.88
C ARG A 130 11.96 21.55 12.16
N PHE A 131 10.94 20.73 11.95
CA PHE A 131 11.06 19.63 10.99
C PHE A 131 11.17 20.24 9.60
N LYS A 132 12.31 19.99 8.94
CA LYS A 132 12.49 20.41 7.57
C LYS A 132 11.43 19.71 6.71
N THR A 133 10.83 20.45 5.80
CA THR A 133 9.80 19.98 4.84
C THR A 133 10.26 18.78 3.99
N THR A 134 11.55 18.46 4.02
CA THR A 134 12.18 17.30 3.37
C THR A 134 12.01 15.99 4.16
N ASP A 135 11.53 16.02 5.39
CA ASP A 135 11.45 14.83 6.25
C ASP A 135 10.31 13.86 5.87
N TRP A 136 9.42 14.26 4.97
CA TRP A 136 8.49 13.32 4.35
C TRP A 136 9.20 12.13 3.66
N ARG A 137 10.48 12.32 3.30
CA ARG A 137 11.36 11.27 2.76
C ARG A 137 11.94 10.36 3.83
N ASN A 138 11.97 10.80 5.08
CA ASN A 138 12.68 10.15 6.19
C ASN A 138 11.76 9.51 7.23
N SER A 139 10.45 9.69 7.11
CA SER A 139 9.54 8.98 8.00
C SER A 139 9.57 7.48 7.67
N PHE A 140 9.24 6.69 8.66
CA PHE A 140 9.30 5.23 8.65
C PHE A 140 8.92 4.62 7.29
N GLY A 141 9.88 3.97 6.62
CA GLY A 141 9.68 3.35 5.31
C GLY A 141 9.70 4.31 4.11
N ALA A 142 10.00 5.58 4.30
CA ALA A 142 9.84 6.60 3.27
C ALA A 142 11.05 6.85 2.38
N ARG A 143 12.23 6.40 2.75
CA ARG A 143 13.43 6.59 1.91
C ARG A 143 13.24 6.04 0.50
N HIS A 144 12.42 5.00 0.38
CA HIS A 144 12.12 4.35 -0.88
C HIS A 144 10.64 4.01 -0.95
N TYR A 145 9.77 5.04 -0.83
CA TYR A 145 8.34 4.80 -0.95
C TYR A 145 8.02 4.15 -2.28
N GLN A 146 7.54 2.94 -2.19
CA GLN A 146 7.16 2.11 -3.31
C GLN A 146 5.69 1.76 -3.17
N PRO A 147 4.80 2.52 -3.84
CA PRO A 147 3.37 2.27 -3.75
C PRO A 147 3.05 0.88 -4.29
N HIS A 148 2.55 0.02 -3.43
CA HIS A 148 2.24 -1.36 -3.78
C HIS A 148 0.94 -1.83 -3.14
N ILE A 149 0.33 -2.81 -3.77
CA ILE A 149 -0.88 -3.48 -3.32
C ILE A 149 -0.53 -4.95 -3.11
N LYS A 150 -0.88 -5.51 -1.95
CA LYS A 150 -0.77 -6.94 -1.71
C LYS A 150 -1.94 -7.66 -2.40
N LEU A 151 -1.63 -8.65 -3.22
CA LEU A 151 -2.61 -9.47 -3.92
C LEU A 151 -2.78 -10.85 -3.27
N ILE A 152 -1.67 -11.48 -2.88
CA ILE A 152 -1.64 -12.85 -2.37
C ILE A 152 -0.99 -12.84 -0.99
N LYS A 153 -1.63 -13.52 -0.04
CA LYS A 153 -1.18 -13.65 1.35
C LYS A 153 0.11 -14.47 1.46
N PRO A 154 0.84 -14.35 2.57
CA PRO A 154 1.98 -15.22 2.85
C PRO A 154 1.59 -16.70 2.89
N GLY A 155 2.55 -17.58 2.57
CA GLY A 155 2.37 -19.03 2.65
C GLY A 155 1.99 -19.73 1.35
N SER A 156 1.78 -18.98 0.26
CA SER A 156 1.55 -19.56 -1.07
C SER A 156 2.88 -19.89 -1.77
N ASP A 157 2.81 -20.73 -2.79
CA ASP A 157 3.95 -21.00 -3.67
C ASP A 157 4.28 -19.76 -4.50
N ILE A 158 5.29 -19.04 -4.05
CA ILE A 158 5.65 -17.72 -4.57
C ILE A 158 6.18 -17.80 -5.99
N ASP A 159 7.11 -18.69 -6.26
CA ASP A 159 7.81 -18.73 -7.55
C ASP A 159 6.85 -19.15 -8.67
N ARG A 160 6.05 -20.17 -8.42
CA ARG A 160 4.99 -20.59 -9.33
C ARG A 160 3.98 -19.48 -9.59
N ASN A 161 3.52 -18.83 -8.54
CA ASN A 161 2.51 -17.78 -8.64
C ASN A 161 3.04 -16.55 -9.37
N LEU A 162 4.30 -16.15 -9.19
CA LEU A 162 4.90 -15.03 -9.93
C LEU A 162 4.96 -15.30 -11.42
N THR A 163 5.32 -16.51 -11.83
CA THR A 163 5.37 -16.89 -13.24
C THR A 163 4.00 -16.79 -13.89
N ILE A 164 2.97 -17.34 -13.25
CA ILE A 164 1.59 -17.31 -13.75
C ILE A 164 1.07 -15.86 -13.80
N LEU A 165 1.34 -15.06 -12.78
CA LEU A 165 0.85 -13.68 -12.69
C LEU A 165 1.44 -12.75 -13.73
N GLY A 166 2.71 -12.99 -14.17
CA GLY A 166 3.42 -12.10 -15.07
C GLY A 166 2.66 -11.84 -16.37
N ASP A 167 2.17 -12.88 -16.99
CA ASP A 167 1.53 -12.82 -18.31
C ASP A 167 -0.01 -12.79 -18.18
N VAL A 168 -0.58 -13.72 -17.42
CA VAL A 168 -2.02 -13.93 -17.37
C VAL A 168 -2.73 -12.72 -16.75
N PHE A 169 -2.21 -12.18 -15.66
CA PHE A 169 -2.84 -11.06 -14.97
C PHE A 169 -2.91 -9.81 -15.86
N ARG A 170 -1.80 -9.44 -16.51
CA ARG A 170 -1.73 -8.27 -17.39
C ARG A 170 -2.60 -8.40 -18.63
N ASN A 171 -2.74 -9.61 -19.16
CA ASN A 171 -3.60 -9.85 -20.32
C ASN A 171 -5.08 -9.63 -19.99
N ASN A 172 -5.49 -9.89 -18.74
CA ASN A 172 -6.87 -9.81 -18.31
C ASN A 172 -7.23 -8.48 -17.65
N ILE A 173 -6.29 -7.80 -16.97
CA ILE A 173 -6.56 -6.55 -16.24
C ILE A 173 -5.72 -5.41 -16.82
N LYS A 174 -6.39 -4.38 -17.33
CA LYS A 174 -5.71 -3.20 -17.89
C LYS A 174 -5.63 -2.04 -16.89
N ASN A 175 -6.66 -1.86 -16.10
CA ASN A 175 -6.73 -0.77 -15.14
C ASN A 175 -7.35 -1.24 -13.83
N ILE A 176 -6.96 -0.58 -12.74
CA ILE A 176 -7.59 -0.66 -11.43
C ILE A 176 -7.93 0.74 -10.95
N THR A 177 -8.97 0.86 -10.15
CA THR A 177 -9.44 2.13 -9.60
C THR A 177 -9.35 2.10 -8.09
N PHE A 178 -8.77 3.13 -7.49
CA PHE A 178 -8.86 3.39 -6.07
C PHE A 178 -10.05 4.33 -5.82
N SER A 179 -10.87 4.03 -4.82
CA SER A 179 -12.12 4.75 -4.57
C SER A 179 -12.19 5.43 -3.21
N LYS A 180 -11.31 5.05 -2.28
CA LYS A 180 -11.42 5.52 -0.89
C LYS A 180 -10.05 5.61 -0.23
N ALA A 181 -9.79 6.73 0.44
CA ALA A 181 -8.67 6.86 1.38
C ALA A 181 -9.21 6.93 2.82
N GLU A 182 -8.62 6.17 3.74
CA GLU A 182 -9.12 6.03 5.11
C GLU A 182 -7.97 5.97 6.11
N TYR A 183 -8.13 6.68 7.23
CA TYR A 183 -7.29 6.54 8.41
C TYR A 183 -7.75 5.39 9.28
N LYS A 184 -6.78 4.55 9.70
CA LYS A 184 -7.03 3.49 10.69
C LYS A 184 -6.03 3.57 11.82
N VAL A 185 -6.56 3.47 13.03
CA VAL A 185 -5.77 3.39 14.26
C VAL A 185 -5.95 2.01 14.85
N TYR A 186 -4.87 1.28 14.97
CA TYR A 186 -4.84 -0.02 15.65
C TYR A 186 -4.21 0.16 17.04
N LYS A 187 -4.94 -0.27 18.07
CA LYS A 187 -4.51 -0.23 19.48
C LYS A 187 -3.69 -1.46 19.83
#